data_b9dc3ec18edc275e37c4377d396c65fa
#
_entry.id   b9dc3ec18edc275e37c4377d396c65fa
#
_cell.length_a   1.000
_cell.length_b   1.000
_cell.length_c   1.000
_cell.angle_alpha   90.00
_cell.angle_beta   90.00
_cell.angle_gamma   90.00
#
_symmetry.space_group_name_H-M   'P 1'
#
loop_
_entity.id
_entity.type
_entity.pdbx_description
1 polymer ?
#
loop_
_entity_poly.entity_id
_entity_poly.type
_entity_poly.pdbx_seq_one_letter_code
_entity_poly.pdbx_strand_id
1 'polypeptide(L)'
;MNKKLLRSVREYKKQSVLAPVLVILEVLMEVLIPLEMAKIIDVGIANGDMSYIIQRGVILVAMAMLSLFFGVQAGNMAAVAAAGYAKNLRHDIFYKVQDFSFKNIDHFSTSGLVTRLTTDITNVQQAYMMSIRLLARAPFMIILSWIMTLTINKPIAVLFLIVVPVLGGTLIFIAKKAHPHFIKVFDEYDNLNNSVQENVNASRVVKAFVREDYEIEKFHGISRYVYDLFTKAEKIVAWNSPVMMFAMYTVIIIIVAIGGRGIVLGGMETGELTSIIVYALQILMSLNMVTFVFVMIMIAEASTDRIVGVLDEVPEMQDKADAVKNVADGSIDFNHVDFSYAGEGGNLSLKDVNLHIKSGQTVGIIGGTGSAKSTLVQLIPRLYDVTKGNVQVGGVDVRNYNLEVLRDQVSMVLQKNVLFSGSIYDNIRWGDEHASEEDVRRVCKLAQADGFVSEFPDGYDTMIVQGGNNVSGGQKQRLCIARALLKKPKILILDDSTSAVDTRTDALIRKAFREEIPNTTKIIIAQRVSSIEDADQIIVLDDGKIAGVGTSEELLKTNDIYREVYESQVKGGGDDE
;
A
#
# COMPACT_ATOMS: atom_id res chain seq x y z
N MET A 1 -0.07 13.34 14.94
CA MET A 1 -0.94 12.80 13.86
C MET A 1 -1.31 13.90 12.89
N ASN A 2 -1.14 13.71 11.58
CA ASN A 2 -1.30 14.75 10.56
C ASN A 2 -2.79 15.17 10.44
N LYS A 3 -3.06 16.51 10.42
CA LYS A 3 -4.42 17.06 10.28
C LYS A 3 -5.17 16.56 9.04
N LYS A 4 -4.45 16.21 7.98
CA LYS A 4 -5.03 15.65 6.74
C LYS A 4 -5.67 14.29 6.98
N LEU A 5 -4.98 13.39 7.69
CA LEU A 5 -5.50 12.05 7.99
C LEU A 5 -6.73 12.11 8.92
N LEU A 6 -6.80 13.11 9.82
CA LEU A 6 -7.97 13.29 10.68
C LEU A 6 -9.27 13.61 9.92
N ARG A 7 -9.17 14.09 8.67
CA ARG A 7 -10.36 14.30 7.81
C ARG A 7 -11.06 12.97 7.47
N SER A 8 -10.34 11.87 7.42
CA SER A 8 -10.89 10.53 7.14
C SER A 8 -11.68 9.94 8.32
N VAL A 9 -11.75 10.62 9.48
CA VAL A 9 -12.65 10.22 10.58
C VAL A 9 -14.14 10.33 10.18
N ARG A 10 -14.51 11.33 9.38
CA ARG A 10 -15.86 11.51 8.75
C ARG A 10 -17.03 11.19 9.72
N GLU A 11 -17.82 10.18 9.40
CA GLU A 11 -19.02 9.75 10.14
C GLU A 11 -18.72 9.23 11.55
N TYR A 12 -17.47 8.85 11.86
CA TYR A 12 -17.06 8.28 13.14
C TYR A 12 -16.65 9.32 14.20
N LYS A 13 -16.91 10.62 13.94
CA LYS A 13 -16.59 11.73 14.89
C LYS A 13 -17.28 11.55 16.24
N LYS A 14 -18.55 11.10 16.24
CA LYS A 14 -19.30 10.90 17.49
C LYS A 14 -18.64 9.85 18.37
N GLN A 15 -18.25 8.70 17.81
CA GLN A 15 -17.58 7.62 18.53
C GLN A 15 -16.19 8.06 19.00
N SER A 16 -15.47 8.83 18.19
CA SER A 16 -14.14 9.36 18.49
C SER A 16 -14.14 10.35 19.67
N VAL A 17 -15.23 11.10 19.85
CA VAL A 17 -15.40 12.03 20.99
C VAL A 17 -16.00 11.32 22.21
N LEU A 18 -16.95 10.40 21.99
CA LEU A 18 -17.61 9.70 23.08
C LEU A 18 -16.67 8.72 23.80
N ALA A 19 -15.73 8.09 23.10
CA ALA A 19 -14.77 7.17 23.68
C ALA A 19 -13.93 7.83 24.82
N PRO A 20 -13.25 8.97 24.61
CA PRO A 20 -12.53 9.67 25.67
C PRO A 20 -13.44 10.11 26.83
N VAL A 21 -14.66 10.55 26.54
CA VAL A 21 -15.62 10.96 27.58
C VAL A 21 -15.98 9.77 28.48
N LEU A 22 -16.27 8.62 27.89
CA LEU A 22 -16.57 7.40 28.65
C LEU A 22 -15.35 6.91 29.46
N VAL A 23 -14.13 7.04 28.91
CA VAL A 23 -12.89 6.76 29.64
C VAL A 23 -12.74 7.68 30.87
N ILE A 24 -13.07 8.96 30.74
CA ILE A 24 -13.01 9.88 31.86
C ILE A 24 -14.01 9.49 32.95
N LEU A 25 -15.24 9.07 32.57
CA LEU A 25 -16.23 8.58 33.52
C LEU A 25 -15.79 7.28 34.23
N GLU A 26 -15.17 6.36 33.49
CA GLU A 26 -14.53 5.15 34.01
C GLU A 26 -13.47 5.52 35.07
N VAL A 27 -12.54 6.44 34.73
CA VAL A 27 -11.48 6.90 35.62
C VAL A 27 -12.04 7.57 36.88
N LEU A 28 -13.11 8.36 36.77
CA LEU A 28 -13.79 8.96 37.91
C LEU A 28 -14.28 7.89 38.90
N MET A 29 -14.92 6.83 38.39
CA MET A 29 -15.39 5.73 39.26
C MET A 29 -14.19 5.00 39.91
N GLU A 30 -13.13 4.70 39.14
CA GLU A 30 -11.94 4.03 39.68
C GLU A 30 -11.21 4.85 40.78
N VAL A 31 -11.17 6.17 40.65
CA VAL A 31 -10.51 7.03 41.63
C VAL A 31 -11.34 7.17 42.91
N LEU A 32 -12.66 7.02 42.84
CA LEU A 32 -13.54 7.07 44.02
C LEU A 32 -13.53 5.77 44.85
N ILE A 33 -13.22 4.62 44.22
CA ILE A 33 -13.20 3.30 44.88
C ILE A 33 -12.27 3.28 46.12
N PRO A 34 -10.99 3.72 46.06
CA PRO A 34 -10.12 3.70 47.21
C PRO A 34 -10.63 4.59 48.37
N LEU A 35 -11.30 5.71 48.06
CA LEU A 35 -11.88 6.58 49.07
C LEU A 35 -13.01 5.90 49.87
N GLU A 36 -13.92 5.19 49.17
CA GLU A 36 -14.98 4.43 49.84
C GLU A 36 -14.42 3.22 50.60
N MET A 37 -13.33 2.63 50.13
CA MET A 37 -12.61 1.56 50.82
C MET A 37 -11.98 2.07 52.12
N ALA A 38 -11.42 3.31 52.11
CA ALA A 38 -10.93 3.93 53.35
C ALA A 38 -12.04 4.05 54.42
N LYS A 39 -13.23 4.52 54.02
CA LYS A 39 -14.37 4.64 54.96
C LYS A 39 -14.80 3.29 55.54
N ILE A 40 -14.70 2.20 54.81
CA ILE A 40 -14.97 0.85 55.34
C ILE A 40 -13.97 0.50 56.42
N ILE A 41 -12.69 0.80 56.21
CA ILE A 41 -11.61 0.49 57.17
C ILE A 41 -11.71 1.38 58.41
N ASP A 42 -11.79 2.68 58.20
CA ASP A 42 -11.64 3.68 59.26
C ASP A 42 -12.91 3.84 60.11
N VAL A 43 -14.10 3.60 59.55
CA VAL A 43 -15.37 3.71 60.26
C VAL A 43 -16.00 2.34 60.53
N GLY A 44 -16.13 1.51 59.47
CA GLY A 44 -16.83 0.24 59.59
C GLY A 44 -16.09 -0.78 60.45
N ILE A 45 -14.81 -1.06 60.08
CA ILE A 45 -13.99 -2.06 60.79
C ILE A 45 -13.57 -1.53 62.16
N ALA A 46 -13.14 -0.28 62.24
CA ALA A 46 -12.68 0.32 63.50
C ALA A 46 -13.78 0.34 64.58
N ASN A 47 -15.07 0.54 64.20
CA ASN A 47 -16.21 0.55 65.14
C ASN A 47 -16.92 -0.81 65.21
N GLY A 48 -16.54 -1.82 64.45
CA GLY A 48 -17.21 -3.12 64.40
C GLY A 48 -18.64 -3.07 63.81
N ASP A 49 -18.96 -2.01 63.02
CA ASP A 49 -20.31 -1.80 62.47
C ASP A 49 -20.47 -2.57 61.14
N MET A 50 -21.00 -3.79 61.25
CA MET A 50 -21.24 -4.67 60.11
C MET A 50 -22.28 -4.09 59.13
N SER A 51 -23.26 -3.33 59.62
CA SER A 51 -24.29 -2.70 58.79
C SER A 51 -23.68 -1.64 57.87
N TYR A 52 -22.78 -0.80 58.41
CA TYR A 52 -22.04 0.19 57.65
C TYR A 52 -21.14 -0.45 56.61
N ILE A 53 -20.43 -1.54 56.98
CA ILE A 53 -19.55 -2.30 56.05
C ILE A 53 -20.37 -2.83 54.87
N ILE A 54 -21.53 -3.46 55.14
CA ILE A 54 -22.40 -4.02 54.06
C ILE A 54 -22.92 -2.89 53.17
N GLN A 55 -23.38 -1.79 53.73
CA GLN A 55 -23.89 -0.66 52.95
C GLN A 55 -22.83 -0.07 52.04
N ARG A 56 -21.62 0.19 52.56
CA ARG A 56 -20.49 0.70 51.76
C ARG A 56 -19.98 -0.35 50.75
N GLY A 57 -20.00 -1.61 51.11
CA GLY A 57 -19.66 -2.71 50.18
C GLY A 57 -20.60 -2.77 48.96
N VAL A 58 -21.91 -2.58 49.16
CA VAL A 58 -22.88 -2.48 48.05
C VAL A 58 -22.55 -1.27 47.13
N ILE A 59 -22.19 -0.12 47.74
CA ILE A 59 -21.80 1.08 46.99
C ILE A 59 -20.53 0.78 46.14
N LEU A 60 -19.52 0.12 46.72
CA LEU A 60 -18.30 -0.28 46.01
C LEU A 60 -18.60 -1.20 44.80
N VAL A 61 -19.47 -2.19 45.01
CA VAL A 61 -19.90 -3.08 43.93
C VAL A 61 -20.61 -2.30 42.82
N ALA A 62 -21.52 -1.39 43.19
CA ALA A 62 -22.21 -0.53 42.22
C ALA A 62 -21.23 0.37 41.44
N MET A 63 -20.25 0.97 42.12
CA MET A 63 -19.20 1.77 41.45
C MET A 63 -18.31 0.93 40.51
N ALA A 64 -17.93 -0.28 40.94
CA ALA A 64 -17.18 -1.20 40.11
C ALA A 64 -17.97 -1.62 38.85
N MET A 65 -19.29 -1.88 39.01
CA MET A 65 -20.17 -2.21 37.86
C MET A 65 -20.33 -1.03 36.89
N LEU A 66 -20.43 0.20 37.42
CA LEU A 66 -20.48 1.41 36.60
C LEU A 66 -19.14 1.64 35.86
N SER A 67 -18.01 1.46 36.55
CA SER A 67 -16.70 1.52 35.92
C SER A 67 -16.56 0.51 34.78
N LEU A 68 -16.95 -0.75 35.03
CA LEU A 68 -16.99 -1.80 34.01
C LEU A 68 -17.87 -1.39 32.82
N PHE A 69 -19.07 -0.88 33.08
CA PHE A 69 -19.98 -0.43 32.02
C PHE A 69 -19.35 0.68 31.16
N PHE A 70 -18.79 1.72 31.79
CA PHE A 70 -18.13 2.80 31.05
C PHE A 70 -16.89 2.31 30.30
N GLY A 71 -16.09 1.43 30.89
CA GLY A 71 -14.91 0.85 30.25
C GLY A 71 -15.26 0.00 29.02
N VAL A 72 -16.29 -0.84 29.11
CA VAL A 72 -16.77 -1.63 27.97
C VAL A 72 -17.29 -0.72 26.85
N GLN A 73 -18.12 0.26 27.19
CA GLN A 73 -18.65 1.20 26.19
C GLN A 73 -17.56 2.06 25.57
N ALA A 74 -16.58 2.52 26.36
CA ALA A 74 -15.42 3.23 25.84
C ALA A 74 -14.60 2.38 24.86
N GLY A 75 -14.39 1.10 25.20
CA GLY A 75 -13.73 0.13 24.33
C GLY A 75 -14.48 -0.06 23.01
N ASN A 76 -15.81 -0.27 23.07
CA ASN A 76 -16.65 -0.42 21.89
C ASN A 76 -16.59 0.83 20.98
N MET A 77 -16.75 2.03 21.55
CA MET A 77 -16.70 3.28 20.80
C MET A 77 -15.32 3.49 20.16
N ALA A 78 -14.24 3.19 20.90
CA ALA A 78 -12.88 3.30 20.37
C ALA A 78 -12.60 2.31 19.24
N ALA A 79 -13.07 1.07 19.37
CA ALA A 79 -12.93 0.05 18.33
C ALA A 79 -13.67 0.43 17.05
N VAL A 80 -14.94 0.86 17.16
CA VAL A 80 -15.75 1.33 16.03
C VAL A 80 -15.11 2.55 15.37
N ALA A 81 -14.66 3.52 16.15
CA ALA A 81 -14.01 4.73 15.64
C ALA A 81 -12.71 4.41 14.90
N ALA A 82 -11.86 3.54 15.45
CA ALA A 82 -10.59 3.17 14.84
C ALA A 82 -10.75 2.31 13.59
N ALA A 83 -11.66 1.32 13.63
CA ALA A 83 -11.96 0.49 12.46
C ALA A 83 -12.59 1.31 11.33
N GLY A 84 -13.52 2.20 11.65
CA GLY A 84 -14.15 3.10 10.70
C GLY A 84 -13.15 4.09 10.08
N TYR A 85 -12.27 4.65 10.89
CA TYR A 85 -11.18 5.51 10.42
C TYR A 85 -10.25 4.77 9.44
N ALA A 86 -9.84 3.54 9.76
CA ALA A 86 -9.02 2.71 8.88
C ALA A 86 -9.74 2.34 7.58
N LYS A 87 -11.06 2.03 7.64
CA LYS A 87 -11.91 1.80 6.45
C LYS A 87 -11.85 3.02 5.52
N ASN A 88 -12.06 4.22 6.06
CA ASN A 88 -12.05 5.43 5.27
C ASN A 88 -10.67 5.75 4.69
N LEU A 89 -9.58 5.50 5.43
CA LEU A 89 -8.22 5.65 4.91
C LEU A 89 -7.94 4.68 3.75
N ARG A 90 -8.36 3.40 3.87
CA ARG A 90 -8.23 2.42 2.77
C ARG A 90 -8.99 2.88 1.54
N HIS A 91 -10.21 3.37 1.74
CA HIS A 91 -11.00 3.94 0.66
C HIS A 91 -10.25 5.11 -0.01
N ASP A 92 -9.80 6.10 0.78
CA ASP A 92 -9.16 7.30 0.26
C ASP A 92 -7.89 6.98 -0.53
N ILE A 93 -7.04 6.07 -0.01
CA ILE A 93 -5.81 5.64 -0.70
C ILE A 93 -6.16 4.83 -1.96
N PHE A 94 -7.10 3.89 -1.88
CA PHE A 94 -7.47 3.05 -3.02
C PHE A 94 -8.00 3.88 -4.18
N TYR A 95 -8.93 4.81 -3.90
CA TYR A 95 -9.46 5.71 -4.92
C TYR A 95 -8.38 6.62 -5.50
N LYS A 96 -7.50 7.14 -4.65
CA LYS A 96 -6.38 7.97 -5.09
C LYS A 96 -5.43 7.22 -6.03
N VAL A 97 -5.15 5.95 -5.74
CA VAL A 97 -4.31 5.09 -6.60
C VAL A 97 -4.98 4.80 -7.96
N GLN A 98 -6.32 4.71 -8.01
CA GLN A 98 -7.02 4.57 -9.31
C GLN A 98 -6.86 5.79 -10.21
N ASP A 99 -6.67 6.99 -9.64
CA ASP A 99 -6.44 8.23 -10.38
C ASP A 99 -4.98 8.39 -10.85
N PHE A 100 -4.06 7.50 -10.44
CA PHE A 100 -2.64 7.61 -10.76
C PHE A 100 -2.34 7.33 -12.23
N SER A 101 -1.45 8.14 -12.81
CA SER A 101 -0.81 7.84 -14.09
C SER A 101 0.22 6.70 -13.94
N PHE A 102 0.67 6.13 -15.06
CA PHE A 102 1.74 5.13 -15.05
C PHE A 102 3.01 5.65 -14.35
N LYS A 103 3.37 6.90 -14.58
CA LYS A 103 4.53 7.53 -13.93
C LYS A 103 4.38 7.61 -12.40
N ASN A 104 3.18 7.92 -11.89
CA ASN A 104 2.93 7.88 -10.44
C ASN A 104 3.05 6.45 -9.89
N ILE A 105 2.53 5.43 -10.62
CA ILE A 105 2.64 4.02 -10.21
C ILE A 105 4.09 3.55 -10.20
N ASP A 106 4.89 3.95 -11.19
CA ASP A 106 6.33 3.63 -11.26
C ASP A 106 7.10 4.23 -10.07
N HIS A 107 6.73 5.45 -9.63
CA HIS A 107 7.32 6.12 -8.47
C HIS A 107 7.09 5.35 -7.16
N PHE A 108 5.89 4.79 -6.94
CA PHE A 108 5.52 4.19 -5.65
C PHE A 108 5.83 2.70 -5.50
N SER A 109 6.12 1.98 -6.53
CA SER A 109 6.14 0.53 -6.63
C SER A 109 4.83 -0.17 -6.16
N THR A 110 4.46 -1.27 -6.78
CA THR A 110 3.22 -2.00 -6.43
C THR A 110 3.26 -2.58 -5.01
N SER A 111 4.39 -3.15 -4.60
CA SER A 111 4.57 -3.70 -3.25
C SER A 111 4.47 -2.62 -2.18
N GLY A 112 5.03 -1.43 -2.45
CA GLY A 112 4.94 -0.28 -1.56
C GLY A 112 3.50 0.21 -1.37
N LEU A 113 2.68 0.26 -2.42
CA LEU A 113 1.26 0.63 -2.33
C LEU A 113 0.45 -0.41 -1.54
N VAL A 114 0.72 -1.71 -1.73
CA VAL A 114 0.08 -2.78 -0.93
C VAL A 114 0.42 -2.64 0.54
N THR A 115 1.69 -2.39 0.89
CA THR A 115 2.12 -2.17 2.29
C THR A 115 1.38 -0.99 2.94
N ARG A 116 1.18 0.11 2.19
CA ARG A 116 0.44 1.28 2.68
C ARG A 116 -1.03 0.96 2.94
N LEU A 117 -1.68 0.18 2.07
CA LEU A 117 -3.09 -0.23 2.20
C LEU A 117 -3.32 -1.25 3.32
N THR A 118 -2.29 -1.97 3.76
CA THR A 118 -2.38 -3.03 4.76
C THR A 118 -1.69 -2.64 6.08
N THR A 119 -0.38 -2.79 6.16
CA THR A 119 0.41 -2.63 7.38
C THR A 119 0.40 -1.20 7.90
N ASP A 120 0.64 -0.21 7.03
CA ASP A 120 0.72 1.19 7.46
C ASP A 120 -0.63 1.70 8.01
N ILE A 121 -1.74 1.37 7.34
CA ILE A 121 -3.07 1.72 7.87
C ILE A 121 -3.33 1.02 9.20
N THR A 122 -2.90 -0.22 9.39
CA THR A 122 -3.07 -0.94 10.65
C THR A 122 -2.29 -0.29 11.79
N ASN A 123 -1.06 0.16 11.53
CA ASN A 123 -0.26 0.90 12.51
C ASN A 123 -0.93 2.22 12.90
N VAL A 124 -1.41 2.98 11.92
CA VAL A 124 -2.13 4.25 12.15
C VAL A 124 -3.46 4.01 12.87
N GLN A 125 -4.20 2.95 12.54
CA GLN A 125 -5.42 2.53 13.23
C GLN A 125 -5.17 2.25 14.71
N GLN A 126 -4.13 1.48 15.02
CA GLN A 126 -3.78 1.15 16.41
C GLN A 126 -3.35 2.39 17.19
N ALA A 127 -2.49 3.22 16.61
CA ALA A 127 -2.09 4.49 17.25
C ALA A 127 -3.29 5.40 17.49
N TYR A 128 -4.24 5.47 16.55
CA TYR A 128 -5.47 6.23 16.72
C TYR A 128 -6.33 5.69 17.87
N MET A 129 -6.56 4.37 17.90
CA MET A 129 -7.32 3.71 18.98
C MET A 129 -6.67 3.96 20.36
N MET A 130 -5.34 3.79 20.44
CA MET A 130 -4.59 4.04 21.67
C MET A 130 -4.67 5.52 22.09
N SER A 131 -4.59 6.44 21.14
CA SER A 131 -4.66 7.87 21.42
C SER A 131 -6.01 8.29 22.01
N ILE A 132 -7.13 7.85 21.44
CA ILE A 132 -8.47 8.24 21.93
C ILE A 132 -8.86 7.54 23.23
N ARG A 133 -8.21 6.44 23.61
CA ARG A 133 -8.49 5.67 24.82
C ARG A 133 -7.45 5.92 25.91
N LEU A 134 -6.18 5.57 25.67
CA LEU A 134 -5.15 5.55 26.68
C LEU A 134 -4.54 6.93 26.94
N LEU A 135 -4.39 7.77 25.89
CA LEU A 135 -3.89 9.13 26.04
C LEU A 135 -4.91 10.02 26.77
N ALA A 136 -6.20 9.72 26.69
CA ALA A 136 -7.21 10.37 27.50
C ALA A 136 -7.18 9.85 28.94
N ARG A 137 -7.08 8.51 29.15
CA ARG A 137 -7.10 7.88 30.48
C ARG A 137 -5.96 8.37 31.38
N ALA A 138 -4.72 8.31 30.91
CA ALA A 138 -3.54 8.48 31.75
C ALA A 138 -3.42 9.88 32.41
N PRO A 139 -3.58 11.02 31.70
CA PRO A 139 -3.53 12.33 32.34
C PRO A 139 -4.65 12.54 33.39
N PHE A 140 -5.88 12.10 33.06
CA PHE A 140 -7.00 12.22 34.00
C PHE A 140 -6.79 11.37 35.25
N MET A 141 -6.27 10.13 35.09
CA MET A 141 -5.93 9.28 36.22
C MET A 141 -4.86 9.94 37.13
N ILE A 142 -3.79 10.48 36.54
CA ILE A 142 -2.73 11.17 37.29
C ILE A 142 -3.28 12.37 38.03
N ILE A 143 -4.05 13.23 37.35
CA ILE A 143 -4.59 14.47 37.93
C ILE A 143 -5.59 14.15 39.02
N LEU A 144 -6.56 13.26 38.78
CA LEU A 144 -7.60 12.95 39.76
C LEU A 144 -7.03 12.20 40.98
N SER A 145 -6.14 11.23 40.80
CA SER A 145 -5.49 10.55 41.91
C SER A 145 -4.61 11.49 42.72
N TRP A 146 -3.95 12.46 42.08
CA TRP A 146 -3.21 13.50 42.76
C TRP A 146 -4.13 14.44 43.56
N ILE A 147 -5.26 14.89 43.00
CA ILE A 147 -6.26 15.70 43.70
C ILE A 147 -6.79 14.95 44.92
N MET A 148 -7.13 13.67 44.79
CA MET A 148 -7.61 12.85 45.91
C MET A 148 -6.55 12.70 46.99
N THR A 149 -5.28 12.52 46.64
CA THR A 149 -4.18 12.48 47.60
C THR A 149 -4.05 13.85 48.33
N LEU A 150 -4.24 14.97 47.59
CA LEU A 150 -4.17 16.32 48.17
C LEU A 150 -5.28 16.58 49.21
N THR A 151 -6.48 15.98 49.04
CA THR A 151 -7.58 16.09 49.99
C THR A 151 -7.32 15.30 51.27
N ILE A 152 -6.55 14.21 51.20
CA ILE A 152 -6.24 13.35 52.35
C ILE A 152 -4.98 13.87 53.08
N ASN A 153 -3.86 14.03 52.35
CA ASN A 153 -2.59 14.41 52.96
C ASN A 153 -1.74 15.31 52.04
N LYS A 154 -1.65 16.59 52.37
CA LYS A 154 -0.91 17.60 51.61
C LYS A 154 0.60 17.30 51.44
N PRO A 155 1.36 16.93 52.50
CA PRO A 155 2.76 16.55 52.37
C PRO A 155 3.02 15.41 51.35
N ILE A 156 2.18 14.39 51.36
CA ILE A 156 2.31 13.26 50.39
C ILE A 156 1.92 13.71 48.98
N ALA A 157 0.94 14.59 48.83
CA ALA A 157 0.58 15.12 47.52
C ALA A 157 1.73 15.93 46.86
N VAL A 158 2.52 16.66 47.65
CA VAL A 158 3.72 17.37 47.17
C VAL A 158 4.78 16.41 46.68
N LEU A 159 4.91 15.20 47.28
CA LEU A 159 5.82 14.17 46.77
C LEU A 159 5.55 13.82 45.31
N PHE A 160 4.28 13.68 44.92
CA PHE A 160 3.91 13.37 43.53
C PHE A 160 4.22 14.50 42.54
N LEU A 161 4.20 15.78 42.98
CA LEU A 161 4.63 16.91 42.15
C LEU A 161 6.13 16.84 41.80
N ILE A 162 6.93 16.12 42.58
CA ILE A 162 8.36 15.90 42.30
C ILE A 162 8.55 14.61 41.54
N VAL A 163 7.92 13.53 41.98
CA VAL A 163 8.12 12.20 41.43
C VAL A 163 7.62 12.08 39.96
N VAL A 164 6.43 12.62 39.67
CA VAL A 164 5.84 12.51 38.35
C VAL A 164 6.69 13.19 37.24
N PRO A 165 7.15 14.47 37.43
CA PRO A 165 8.05 15.09 36.45
C PRO A 165 9.41 14.40 36.34
N VAL A 166 9.99 13.96 37.46
CA VAL A 166 11.31 13.29 37.45
C VAL A 166 11.23 11.95 36.70
N LEU A 167 10.23 11.12 37.01
CA LEU A 167 10.02 9.86 36.32
C LEU A 167 9.63 10.08 34.87
N GLY A 168 8.67 10.97 34.60
CA GLY A 168 8.27 11.30 33.23
C GLY A 168 9.45 11.78 32.39
N GLY A 169 10.30 12.63 32.95
CA GLY A 169 11.54 13.08 32.31
C GLY A 169 12.52 11.93 32.04
N THR A 170 12.68 11.03 33.01
CA THR A 170 13.56 9.85 32.85
C THR A 170 13.04 8.90 31.78
N LEU A 171 11.73 8.63 31.75
CA LEU A 171 11.11 7.75 30.74
C LEU A 171 11.21 8.37 29.34
N ILE A 172 10.96 9.68 29.20
CA ILE A 172 11.14 10.39 27.93
C ILE A 172 12.61 10.37 27.50
N PHE A 173 13.56 10.51 28.42
CA PHE A 173 14.99 10.41 28.12
C PHE A 173 15.36 9.02 27.60
N ILE A 174 14.90 7.93 28.26
CA ILE A 174 15.09 6.56 27.79
C ILE A 174 14.51 6.37 26.38
N ALA A 175 13.28 6.82 26.17
CA ALA A 175 12.61 6.71 24.88
C ALA A 175 13.35 7.47 23.76
N LYS A 176 13.76 8.73 24.01
CA LYS A 176 14.54 9.52 23.07
C LYS A 176 15.90 8.91 22.75
N LYS A 177 16.55 8.27 23.71
CA LYS A 177 17.85 7.61 23.53
C LYS A 177 17.72 6.29 22.77
N ALA A 178 16.64 5.55 22.96
CA ALA A 178 16.36 4.29 22.25
C ALA A 178 15.93 4.52 20.79
N HIS A 179 15.16 5.59 20.52
CA HIS A 179 14.58 5.90 19.22
C HIS A 179 15.53 5.81 18.02
N PRO A 180 16.71 6.48 17.99
CA PRO A 180 17.62 6.43 16.85
C PRO A 180 18.20 5.02 16.60
N HIS A 181 18.26 4.18 17.64
CA HIS A 181 18.67 2.79 17.49
C HIS A 181 17.58 1.95 16.86
N PHE A 182 16.31 2.16 17.21
CA PHE A 182 15.18 1.48 16.58
C PHE A 182 15.03 1.86 15.10
N ILE A 183 15.23 3.12 14.72
CA ILE A 183 15.23 3.51 13.30
C ILE A 183 16.24 2.65 12.53
N LYS A 184 17.48 2.55 12.99
CA LYS A 184 18.51 1.71 12.35
C LYS A 184 18.13 0.23 12.30
N VAL A 185 17.46 -0.28 13.33
CA VAL A 185 16.94 -1.65 13.35
C VAL A 185 15.92 -1.85 12.23
N PHE A 186 14.99 -0.93 12.05
CA PHE A 186 13.97 -1.03 10.99
C PHE A 186 14.58 -0.94 9.59
N ASP A 187 15.55 -0.06 9.38
CA ASP A 187 16.29 0.05 8.11
C ASP A 187 16.99 -1.28 7.77
N GLU A 188 17.60 -1.93 8.77
CA GLU A 188 18.25 -3.24 8.56
C GLU A 188 17.26 -4.41 8.44
N TYR A 189 16.08 -4.30 9.03
CA TYR A 189 15.00 -5.26 8.78
C TYR A 189 14.53 -5.24 7.33
N ASP A 190 14.51 -4.07 6.70
CA ASP A 190 14.20 -3.95 5.27
C ASP A 190 15.27 -4.63 4.42
N ASN A 191 16.56 -4.49 4.76
CA ASN A 191 17.67 -5.20 4.12
C ASN A 191 17.56 -6.72 4.30
N LEU A 192 17.20 -7.17 5.52
CA LEU A 192 16.95 -8.59 5.81
C LEU A 192 15.81 -9.14 4.96
N ASN A 193 14.67 -8.43 4.91
CA ASN A 193 13.51 -8.81 4.13
C ASN A 193 13.83 -8.88 2.63
N ASN A 194 14.55 -7.90 2.11
CA ASN A 194 14.99 -7.89 0.72
C ASN A 194 15.89 -9.10 0.40
N SER A 195 16.84 -9.43 1.29
CA SER A 195 17.72 -10.59 1.12
C SER A 195 16.94 -11.91 1.14
N VAL A 196 15.97 -12.05 2.05
CA VAL A 196 15.10 -13.23 2.11
C VAL A 196 14.24 -13.34 0.84
N GLN A 197 13.63 -12.24 0.40
CA GLN A 197 12.79 -12.21 -0.80
C GLN A 197 13.60 -12.54 -2.06
N GLU A 198 14.81 -11.99 -2.18
CA GLU A 198 15.74 -12.30 -3.27
C GLU A 198 16.06 -13.80 -3.29
N ASN A 199 16.44 -14.36 -2.15
CA ASN A 199 16.78 -15.78 -2.03
C ASN A 199 15.60 -16.71 -2.34
N VAL A 200 14.39 -16.41 -1.82
CA VAL A 200 13.18 -17.19 -2.10
C VAL A 200 12.83 -17.15 -3.58
N ASN A 201 12.87 -15.97 -4.21
CA ASN A 201 12.60 -15.80 -5.63
C ASN A 201 13.65 -16.49 -6.52
N ALA A 202 14.91 -16.45 -6.12
CA ALA A 202 16.03 -17.05 -6.82
C ALA A 202 16.38 -18.47 -6.33
N SER A 203 15.56 -19.11 -5.50
CA SER A 203 15.88 -20.40 -4.87
C SER A 203 16.26 -21.50 -5.87
N ARG A 204 15.64 -21.51 -7.07
CA ARG A 204 16.01 -22.45 -8.15
C ARG A 204 17.42 -22.19 -8.68
N VAL A 205 17.82 -20.91 -8.77
CA VAL A 205 19.18 -20.53 -9.19
C VAL A 205 20.18 -20.92 -8.12
N VAL A 206 19.91 -20.63 -6.84
CA VAL A 206 20.77 -21.03 -5.72
C VAL A 206 21.00 -22.54 -5.74
N LYS A 207 19.94 -23.34 -5.93
CA LYS A 207 20.01 -24.80 -6.04
C LYS A 207 20.77 -25.26 -7.28
N ALA A 208 20.52 -24.66 -8.43
CA ALA A 208 21.17 -25.03 -9.68
C ALA A 208 22.68 -24.78 -9.68
N PHE A 209 23.12 -23.75 -8.94
CA PHE A 209 24.54 -23.40 -8.82
C PHE A 209 25.20 -23.90 -7.54
N VAL A 210 24.47 -24.66 -6.69
CA VAL A 210 24.96 -25.21 -5.39
C VAL A 210 25.59 -24.11 -4.52
N ARG A 211 24.84 -23.02 -4.31
CA ARG A 211 25.29 -21.82 -3.57
C ARG A 211 24.57 -21.62 -2.24
N GLU A 212 23.99 -22.67 -1.67
CA GLU A 212 23.26 -22.62 -0.41
C GLU A 212 24.12 -22.11 0.74
N ASP A 213 25.35 -22.59 0.86
CA ASP A 213 26.26 -22.20 1.95
C ASP A 213 26.61 -20.70 1.87
N TYR A 214 26.80 -20.18 0.67
CA TYR A 214 27.06 -18.75 0.46
C TYR A 214 25.86 -17.89 0.90
N GLU A 215 24.63 -18.29 0.52
CA GLU A 215 23.43 -17.56 0.92
C GLU A 215 23.15 -17.68 2.42
N ILE A 216 23.44 -18.83 3.04
CA ILE A 216 23.35 -19.01 4.49
C ILE A 216 24.32 -18.06 5.20
N GLU A 217 25.57 -17.97 4.75
CA GLU A 217 26.57 -17.08 5.36
C GLU A 217 26.19 -15.60 5.20
N LYS A 218 25.72 -15.19 4.00
CA LYS A 218 25.19 -13.85 3.72
C LYS A 218 24.03 -13.51 4.68
N PHE A 219 23.06 -14.42 4.83
CA PHE A 219 21.93 -14.24 5.73
C PHE A 219 22.38 -14.15 7.20
N HIS A 220 23.30 -15.02 7.64
CA HIS A 220 23.85 -14.96 8.98
C HIS A 220 24.54 -13.63 9.28
N GLY A 221 25.27 -13.06 8.33
CA GLY A 221 25.89 -11.74 8.47
C GLY A 221 24.86 -10.64 8.74
N ILE A 222 23.81 -10.57 7.91
CA ILE A 222 22.72 -9.57 8.05
C ILE A 222 21.96 -9.80 9.36
N SER A 223 21.57 -11.04 9.65
CA SER A 223 20.83 -11.41 10.85
C SER A 223 21.60 -11.08 12.13
N ARG A 224 22.93 -11.31 12.15
CA ARG A 224 23.79 -10.97 13.28
C ARG A 224 23.88 -9.46 13.48
N TYR A 225 23.94 -8.69 12.40
CA TYR A 225 23.97 -7.23 12.48
C TYR A 225 22.64 -6.68 13.03
N VAL A 226 21.50 -7.20 12.57
CA VAL A 226 20.17 -6.88 13.14
C VAL A 226 20.13 -7.23 14.63
N TYR A 227 20.62 -8.41 15.03
CA TYR A 227 20.71 -8.82 16.44
C TYR A 227 21.51 -7.83 17.28
N ASP A 228 22.68 -7.38 16.79
CA ASP A 228 23.54 -6.43 17.51
C ASP A 228 22.87 -5.07 17.68
N LEU A 229 22.20 -4.57 16.65
CA LEU A 229 21.45 -3.30 16.69
C LEU A 229 20.26 -3.41 17.64
N PHE A 230 19.47 -4.49 17.52
CA PHE A 230 18.31 -4.73 18.37
C PHE A 230 18.70 -4.85 19.83
N THR A 231 19.78 -5.62 20.11
CA THR A 231 20.31 -5.77 21.47
C THR A 231 20.74 -4.43 22.09
N LYS A 232 21.33 -3.52 21.29
CA LYS A 232 21.68 -2.17 21.77
C LYS A 232 20.43 -1.35 22.10
N ALA A 233 19.42 -1.40 21.26
CA ALA A 233 18.15 -0.69 21.49
C ALA A 233 17.44 -1.24 22.74
N GLU A 234 17.29 -2.55 22.83
CA GLU A 234 16.62 -3.23 23.94
C GLU A 234 17.34 -3.04 25.28
N LYS A 235 18.68 -3.04 25.33
CA LYS A 235 19.43 -2.71 26.55
C LYS A 235 19.10 -1.32 27.11
N ILE A 236 18.79 -0.36 26.26
CA ILE A 236 18.36 0.98 26.68
C ILE A 236 16.94 0.93 27.25
N VAL A 237 16.01 0.27 26.54
CA VAL A 237 14.61 0.12 26.96
C VAL A 237 14.48 -0.72 28.22
N ALA A 238 15.33 -1.75 28.39
CA ALA A 238 15.34 -2.61 29.56
C ALA A 238 15.50 -1.84 30.90
N TRP A 239 16.09 -0.63 30.89
CA TRP A 239 16.16 0.22 32.07
C TRP A 239 14.78 0.76 32.51
N ASN A 240 13.78 0.75 31.64
CA ASN A 240 12.44 1.25 31.97
C ASN A 240 11.83 0.51 33.17
N SER A 241 11.83 -0.80 33.17
CA SER A 241 11.22 -1.60 34.24
C SER A 241 11.94 -1.47 35.59
N PRO A 242 13.28 -1.61 35.69
CA PRO A 242 13.98 -1.38 36.97
C PRO A 242 13.80 0.04 37.52
N VAL A 243 13.85 1.07 36.70
CA VAL A 243 13.63 2.46 37.12
C VAL A 243 12.22 2.65 37.68
N MET A 244 11.21 2.10 37.00
CA MET A 244 9.82 2.18 37.47
C MET A 244 9.62 1.41 38.79
N MET A 245 10.18 0.18 38.89
CA MET A 245 10.09 -0.59 40.16
C MET A 245 10.80 0.11 41.30
N PHE A 246 12.01 0.62 41.08
CA PHE A 246 12.74 1.37 42.10
C PHE A 246 11.95 2.59 42.58
N ALA A 247 11.40 3.35 41.63
CA ALA A 247 10.57 4.50 41.96
C ALA A 247 9.31 4.11 42.73
N MET A 248 8.63 3.04 42.30
CA MET A 248 7.42 2.52 42.94
C MET A 248 7.71 2.15 44.41
N TYR A 249 8.73 1.34 44.66
CA TYR A 249 9.06 0.95 46.03
C TYR A 249 9.55 2.14 46.88
N THR A 250 10.34 3.05 46.30
CA THR A 250 10.78 4.26 46.99
C THR A 250 9.60 5.12 47.39
N VAL A 251 8.65 5.36 46.50
CA VAL A 251 7.44 6.13 46.77
C VAL A 251 6.59 5.46 47.86
N ILE A 252 6.40 4.13 47.78
CA ILE A 252 5.65 3.38 48.80
C ILE A 252 6.32 3.48 50.17
N ILE A 253 7.66 3.30 50.25
CA ILE A 253 8.40 3.42 51.52
C ILE A 253 8.23 4.82 52.11
N ILE A 254 8.35 5.86 51.30
CA ILE A 254 8.19 7.25 51.79
C ILE A 254 6.74 7.49 52.28
N ILE A 255 5.73 7.00 51.52
CA ILE A 255 4.31 7.12 51.90
C ILE A 255 4.05 6.40 53.22
N VAL A 256 4.56 5.17 53.40
CA VAL A 256 4.39 4.40 54.64
C VAL A 256 5.12 5.07 55.80
N ALA A 257 6.30 5.63 55.59
CA ALA A 257 7.05 6.34 56.65
C ALA A 257 6.34 7.62 57.09
N ILE A 258 5.87 8.44 56.13
CA ILE A 258 5.13 9.69 56.45
C ILE A 258 3.74 9.37 57.02
N GLY A 259 3.00 8.45 56.36
CA GLY A 259 1.65 8.06 56.74
C GLY A 259 1.62 7.30 58.09
N GLY A 260 2.54 6.36 58.30
CA GLY A 260 2.67 5.64 59.57
C GLY A 260 2.97 6.58 60.76
N ARG A 261 3.87 7.57 60.55
CA ARG A 261 4.07 8.62 61.53
C ARG A 261 2.81 9.44 61.76
N GLY A 262 2.06 9.76 60.69
CA GLY A 262 0.78 10.47 60.77
C GLY A 262 -0.26 9.72 61.60
N ILE A 263 -0.35 8.38 61.41
CA ILE A 263 -1.26 7.51 62.18
C ILE A 263 -0.90 7.50 63.67
N VAL A 264 0.38 7.29 63.98
CA VAL A 264 0.86 7.27 65.38
C VAL A 264 0.62 8.59 66.10
N LEU A 265 0.68 9.71 65.39
CA LEU A 265 0.42 11.06 65.93
C LEU A 265 -1.07 11.44 65.89
N GLY A 266 -1.97 10.58 65.44
CA GLY A 266 -3.41 10.83 65.35
C GLY A 266 -3.84 11.82 64.25
N GLY A 267 -2.96 12.13 63.29
CA GLY A 267 -3.24 13.04 62.18
C GLY A 267 -3.66 12.37 60.88
N MET A 268 -3.77 11.03 60.85
CA MET A 268 -4.15 10.23 59.67
C MET A 268 -4.75 8.90 60.11
N GLU A 269 -5.70 8.38 59.35
CA GLU A 269 -6.32 7.08 59.57
C GLU A 269 -5.69 5.97 58.69
N THR A 270 -5.90 4.68 59.08
CA THR A 270 -5.26 3.53 58.38
C THR A 270 -5.82 3.33 56.97
N GLY A 271 -7.12 3.56 56.79
CA GLY A 271 -7.77 3.48 55.47
C GLY A 271 -7.34 4.60 54.54
N GLU A 272 -7.09 5.80 55.11
CA GLU A 272 -6.53 6.92 54.35
C GLU A 272 -5.14 6.56 53.79
N LEU A 273 -4.24 5.96 54.61
CA LEU A 273 -2.93 5.49 54.15
C LEU A 273 -3.06 4.45 53.02
N THR A 274 -3.98 3.50 53.20
CA THR A 274 -4.23 2.46 52.19
C THR A 274 -4.68 3.07 50.85
N SER A 275 -5.58 4.06 50.90
CA SER A 275 -6.05 4.76 49.69
C SER A 275 -4.93 5.52 48.99
N ILE A 276 -4.03 6.18 49.72
CA ILE A 276 -2.88 6.89 49.13
C ILE A 276 -1.93 5.93 48.44
N ILE A 277 -1.72 4.73 49.00
CA ILE A 277 -0.90 3.70 48.36
C ILE A 277 -1.52 3.27 47.01
N VAL A 278 -2.84 3.08 46.97
CA VAL A 278 -3.56 2.76 45.72
C VAL A 278 -3.44 3.91 44.71
N TYR A 279 -3.63 5.17 45.12
CA TYR A 279 -3.43 6.31 44.23
C TYR A 279 -1.99 6.41 43.71
N ALA A 280 -0.99 6.12 44.53
CA ALA A 280 0.40 6.07 44.11
C ALA A 280 0.61 5.03 42.96
N LEU A 281 0.06 3.84 43.13
CA LEU A 281 0.13 2.79 42.10
C LEU A 281 -0.60 3.22 40.81
N GLN A 282 -1.77 3.83 40.93
CA GLN A 282 -2.54 4.34 39.77
C GLN A 282 -1.75 5.42 38.99
N ILE A 283 -1.11 6.39 39.72
CA ILE A 283 -0.28 7.42 39.09
C ILE A 283 0.91 6.82 38.36
N LEU A 284 1.65 5.90 39.01
CA LEU A 284 2.84 5.28 38.40
C LEU A 284 2.50 4.39 37.21
N MET A 285 1.42 3.60 37.30
CA MET A 285 0.94 2.79 36.17
C MET A 285 0.49 3.68 34.99
N SER A 286 -0.18 4.79 35.27
CA SER A 286 -0.62 5.74 34.25
C SER A 286 0.56 6.40 33.55
N LEU A 287 1.65 6.69 34.28
CA LEU A 287 2.88 7.22 33.68
C LEU A 287 3.54 6.22 32.72
N ASN A 288 3.56 4.93 33.09
CA ASN A 288 4.04 3.88 32.20
C ASN A 288 3.19 3.76 30.93
N MET A 289 1.86 3.89 31.07
CA MET A 289 0.92 3.88 29.95
C MET A 289 1.18 5.03 28.94
N VAL A 290 1.48 6.25 29.44
CA VAL A 290 1.86 7.39 28.58
C VAL A 290 3.08 7.05 27.73
N THR A 291 4.10 6.43 28.34
CA THR A 291 5.32 6.01 27.62
C THR A 291 5.02 5.02 26.51
N PHE A 292 4.18 4.02 26.79
CA PHE A 292 3.77 3.02 25.79
C PHE A 292 3.03 3.67 24.60
N VAL A 293 2.08 4.57 24.88
CA VAL A 293 1.35 5.30 23.82
C VAL A 293 2.29 6.16 22.98
N PHE A 294 3.26 6.80 23.62
CA PHE A 294 4.26 7.61 22.91
C PHE A 294 5.07 6.77 21.92
N VAL A 295 5.52 5.57 22.31
CA VAL A 295 6.22 4.64 21.41
C VAL A 295 5.32 4.22 20.23
N MET A 296 4.05 3.91 20.50
CA MET A 296 3.11 3.55 19.44
C MET A 296 2.86 4.69 18.44
N ILE A 297 2.77 5.92 18.93
CA ILE A 297 2.63 7.11 18.05
C ILE A 297 3.88 7.29 17.19
N MET A 298 5.08 7.07 17.72
CA MET A 298 6.33 7.16 16.98
C MET A 298 6.40 6.12 15.85
N ILE A 299 6.01 4.87 16.12
CA ILE A 299 5.93 3.82 15.08
C ILE A 299 4.93 4.22 13.98
N ALA A 300 3.78 4.77 14.38
CA ALA A 300 2.76 5.20 13.44
C ALA A 300 3.14 6.47 12.65
N GLU A 301 4.12 7.25 13.09
CA GLU A 301 4.56 8.47 12.39
C GLU A 301 5.15 8.14 11.03
N ALA A 302 6.05 7.17 10.94
CA ALA A 302 6.62 6.70 9.67
C ALA A 302 5.54 6.17 8.71
N SER A 303 4.59 5.38 9.24
CA SER A 303 3.44 4.89 8.45
C SER A 303 2.53 6.04 8.00
N THR A 304 2.33 7.05 8.85
CA THR A 304 1.57 8.27 8.54
C THR A 304 2.19 9.02 7.37
N ASP A 305 3.51 9.22 7.37
CA ASP A 305 4.22 9.97 6.32
C ASP A 305 4.14 9.25 4.97
N ARG A 306 4.27 7.92 4.97
CA ARG A 306 4.09 7.12 3.74
C ARG A 306 2.67 7.20 3.18
N ILE A 307 1.64 7.17 4.05
CA ILE A 307 0.24 7.34 3.63
C ILE A 307 -0.01 8.74 3.09
N VAL A 308 0.48 9.77 3.79
CA VAL A 308 0.34 11.17 3.35
C VAL A 308 1.02 11.39 2.01
N GLY A 309 2.18 10.78 1.78
CA GLY A 309 2.87 10.84 0.49
C GLY A 309 1.99 10.36 -0.67
N VAL A 310 1.22 9.28 -0.49
CA VAL A 310 0.27 8.81 -1.52
C VAL A 310 -0.92 9.75 -1.68
N LEU A 311 -1.49 10.24 -0.58
CA LEU A 311 -2.66 11.12 -0.62
C LEU A 311 -2.34 12.51 -1.18
N ASP A 312 -1.11 12.98 -1.02
CA ASP A 312 -0.62 14.28 -1.51
C ASP A 312 -0.11 14.22 -2.95
N GLU A 313 0.17 13.01 -3.47
CA GLU A 313 0.60 12.84 -4.85
C GLU A 313 -0.44 13.39 -5.81
N VAL A 314 0.01 14.19 -6.77
CA VAL A 314 -0.88 14.78 -7.78
C VAL A 314 -0.81 13.94 -9.05
N PRO A 315 -1.93 13.41 -9.55
CA PRO A 315 -1.93 12.75 -10.86
C PRO A 315 -1.44 13.72 -11.93
N GLU A 316 -0.39 13.33 -12.65
CA GLU A 316 0.21 14.18 -13.70
C GLU A 316 -0.76 14.38 -14.87
N MET A 317 -1.57 13.36 -15.18
CA MET A 317 -2.54 13.39 -16.26
C MET A 317 -3.91 13.74 -15.73
N GLN A 318 -4.42 14.84 -16.21
CA GLN A 318 -5.80 15.29 -15.94
C GLN A 318 -6.46 15.68 -17.25
N ASP A 319 -7.76 15.43 -17.34
CA ASP A 319 -8.56 15.89 -18.47
C ASP A 319 -8.68 17.41 -18.45
N LYS A 320 -8.63 18.02 -19.62
CA LYS A 320 -8.95 19.42 -19.78
C LYS A 320 -10.46 19.63 -19.66
N ALA A 321 -10.88 20.81 -19.22
CA ALA A 321 -12.30 21.14 -19.10
C ALA A 321 -13.06 21.06 -20.44
N ASP A 322 -12.36 21.32 -21.54
CA ASP A 322 -12.84 21.29 -22.93
C ASP A 322 -12.37 20.03 -23.70
N ALA A 323 -12.06 18.95 -22.99
CA ALA A 323 -11.53 17.73 -23.58
C ALA A 323 -12.44 17.16 -24.67
N VAL A 324 -11.84 16.76 -25.79
CA VAL A 324 -12.54 16.17 -26.94
C VAL A 324 -13.11 14.80 -26.56
N LYS A 325 -14.40 14.58 -26.87
CA LYS A 325 -15.15 13.37 -26.50
C LYS A 325 -15.45 12.43 -27.67
N ASN A 326 -14.75 12.57 -28.78
CA ASN A 326 -14.88 11.65 -29.92
C ASN A 326 -13.57 11.56 -30.67
N VAL A 327 -13.11 10.35 -30.93
CA VAL A 327 -11.97 10.09 -31.81
C VAL A 327 -12.52 9.92 -33.24
N ALA A 328 -12.04 10.74 -34.17
CA ALA A 328 -12.58 10.77 -35.54
C ALA A 328 -12.29 9.43 -36.28
N ASP A 329 -11.02 9.03 -36.34
CA ASP A 329 -10.54 7.83 -37.02
C ASP A 329 -9.30 7.24 -36.33
N GLY A 330 -8.69 6.22 -36.93
CA GLY A 330 -7.51 5.54 -36.39
C GLY A 330 -6.18 6.05 -36.98
N SER A 331 -6.12 7.27 -37.54
CA SER A 331 -4.86 7.87 -37.98
C SER A 331 -4.00 8.31 -36.80
N ILE A 332 -2.67 8.25 -36.96
CA ILE A 332 -1.72 8.57 -35.90
C ILE A 332 -0.57 9.39 -36.49
N ASP A 333 -0.26 10.53 -35.84
CA ASP A 333 0.85 11.39 -36.22
C ASP A 333 1.76 11.66 -35.03
N PHE A 334 3.05 11.43 -35.22
CA PHE A 334 4.11 11.86 -34.30
C PHE A 334 4.84 13.03 -34.94
N ASN A 335 4.84 14.18 -34.29
CA ASN A 335 5.43 15.42 -34.82
C ASN A 335 6.57 15.87 -33.89
N HIS A 336 7.83 15.67 -34.31
CA HIS A 336 9.04 16.05 -33.59
C HIS A 336 9.03 15.59 -32.12
N VAL A 337 8.73 14.30 -31.89
CA VAL A 337 8.52 13.77 -30.54
C VAL A 337 9.84 13.39 -29.90
N ASP A 338 10.14 14.06 -28.76
CA ASP A 338 11.14 13.61 -27.78
C ASP A 338 10.43 13.06 -26.54
N PHE A 339 10.97 11.99 -25.98
CA PHE A 339 10.43 11.43 -24.74
C PHE A 339 11.54 10.91 -23.81
N SER A 340 11.36 11.23 -22.51
CA SER A 340 12.19 10.70 -21.41
C SER A 340 11.31 10.32 -20.22
N TYR A 341 11.52 9.12 -19.67
CA TYR A 341 10.84 8.69 -18.43
C TYR A 341 11.20 9.54 -17.21
N ALA A 342 12.41 10.13 -17.21
CA ALA A 342 12.86 11.03 -16.15
C ALA A 342 12.37 12.48 -16.30
N GLY A 343 11.63 12.78 -17.39
CA GLY A 343 11.13 14.13 -17.69
C GLY A 343 12.19 15.03 -18.33
N GLU A 344 12.01 16.35 -18.21
CA GLU A 344 12.91 17.36 -18.78
C GLU A 344 14.34 17.24 -18.20
N GLY A 345 15.33 17.16 -19.09
CA GLY A 345 16.75 17.00 -18.73
C GLY A 345 17.21 15.56 -18.50
N GLY A 346 16.32 14.56 -18.56
CA GLY A 346 16.68 13.14 -18.52
C GLY A 346 17.19 12.61 -19.87
N ASN A 347 17.75 11.40 -19.84
CA ASN A 347 18.14 10.70 -21.07
C ASN A 347 16.90 10.43 -21.94
N LEU A 348 16.97 10.85 -23.20
CA LEU A 348 15.88 10.66 -24.15
C LEU A 348 15.80 9.19 -24.58
N SER A 349 14.63 8.59 -24.39
CA SER A 349 14.29 7.28 -24.91
C SER A 349 13.79 7.34 -26.37
N LEU A 350 13.12 8.44 -26.75
CA LEU A 350 12.77 8.75 -28.15
C LEU A 350 13.35 10.11 -28.51
N LYS A 351 13.86 10.25 -29.75
CA LYS A 351 14.65 11.40 -30.21
C LYS A 351 14.14 11.85 -31.57
N ASP A 352 13.46 13.01 -31.63
CA ASP A 352 12.94 13.65 -32.85
C ASP A 352 12.15 12.69 -33.77
N VAL A 353 11.20 11.96 -33.17
CA VAL A 353 10.38 10.98 -33.91
C VAL A 353 9.34 11.72 -34.73
N ASN A 354 9.39 11.48 -36.07
CA ASN A 354 8.42 11.97 -37.04
C ASN A 354 7.81 10.77 -37.79
N LEU A 355 6.50 10.55 -37.65
CA LEU A 355 5.84 9.35 -38.18
C LEU A 355 4.40 9.66 -38.53
N HIS A 356 3.91 9.14 -39.64
CA HIS A 356 2.51 9.21 -40.07
C HIS A 356 1.97 7.80 -40.35
N ILE A 357 0.84 7.45 -39.75
CA ILE A 357 0.13 6.19 -39.92
C ILE A 357 -1.31 6.50 -40.34
N LYS A 358 -1.74 5.96 -41.48
CA LYS A 358 -3.12 6.16 -41.98
C LYS A 358 -4.10 5.25 -41.24
N SER A 359 -5.34 5.72 -41.11
CA SER A 359 -6.42 4.93 -40.53
C SER A 359 -6.61 3.61 -41.30
N GLY A 360 -6.75 2.50 -40.57
CA GLY A 360 -6.94 1.15 -41.11
C GLY A 360 -5.65 0.43 -41.52
N GLN A 361 -4.48 1.10 -41.54
CA GLN A 361 -3.20 0.47 -41.87
C GLN A 361 -2.78 -0.62 -40.85
N THR A 362 -2.09 -1.64 -41.34
CA THR A 362 -1.33 -2.56 -40.50
C THR A 362 0.13 -2.13 -40.52
N VAL A 363 0.65 -1.78 -39.35
CA VAL A 363 2.03 -1.26 -39.14
C VAL A 363 2.84 -2.25 -38.34
N GLY A 364 3.97 -2.68 -38.85
CA GLY A 364 4.97 -3.47 -38.15
C GLY A 364 6.01 -2.55 -37.49
N ILE A 365 6.45 -2.84 -36.27
CA ILE A 365 7.56 -2.15 -35.62
C ILE A 365 8.63 -3.18 -35.25
N ILE A 366 9.87 -2.95 -35.73
CA ILE A 366 11.02 -3.80 -35.47
C ILE A 366 12.22 -2.98 -35.02
N GLY A 367 13.17 -3.61 -34.37
CA GLY A 367 14.41 -2.99 -33.88
C GLY A 367 15.04 -3.78 -32.74
N GLY A 368 16.25 -3.49 -32.40
CA GLY A 368 17.01 -4.15 -31.33
C GLY A 368 16.33 -4.06 -29.95
N THR A 369 16.80 -4.87 -29.01
CA THR A 369 16.38 -4.74 -27.60
C THR A 369 16.82 -3.37 -27.07
N GLY A 370 15.91 -2.65 -26.41
CA GLY A 370 16.19 -1.29 -25.92
C GLY A 370 16.00 -0.16 -26.93
N SER A 371 15.59 -0.43 -28.18
CA SER A 371 15.36 0.61 -29.21
C SER A 371 14.11 1.48 -28.99
N ALA A 372 13.41 1.33 -27.86
CA ALA A 372 12.23 2.12 -27.44
C ALA A 372 10.92 1.83 -28.19
N LYS A 373 10.74 0.61 -28.75
CA LYS A 373 9.50 0.20 -29.44
C LYS A 373 8.27 0.31 -28.57
N SER A 374 8.28 -0.29 -27.39
CA SER A 374 7.17 -0.22 -26.44
C SER A 374 6.91 1.22 -25.97
N THR A 375 7.97 2.01 -25.79
CA THR A 375 7.86 3.44 -25.44
C THR A 375 7.07 4.21 -26.50
N LEU A 376 7.36 4.00 -27.77
CA LEU A 376 6.67 4.67 -28.88
C LEU A 376 5.17 4.41 -28.83
N VAL A 377 4.76 3.15 -28.72
CA VAL A 377 3.34 2.81 -28.77
C VAL A 377 2.57 3.19 -27.51
N GLN A 378 3.24 3.29 -26.35
CA GLN A 378 2.64 3.72 -25.10
C GLN A 378 2.21 5.21 -25.08
N LEU A 379 2.77 6.02 -25.97
CA LEU A 379 2.39 7.42 -26.13
C LEU A 379 1.04 7.58 -26.85
N ILE A 380 0.61 6.62 -27.66
CA ILE A 380 -0.64 6.67 -28.45
C ILE A 380 -1.89 6.66 -27.53
N PRO A 381 -2.05 5.71 -26.56
CA PRO A 381 -3.13 5.74 -25.60
C PRO A 381 -2.87 6.74 -24.45
N ARG A 382 -1.84 7.59 -24.58
CA ARG A 382 -1.44 8.55 -23.55
C ARG A 382 -1.22 7.86 -22.20
N LEU A 383 -0.36 6.82 -22.16
CA LEU A 383 0.10 6.25 -20.89
C LEU A 383 1.18 7.12 -20.25
N TYR A 384 1.92 7.86 -21.09
CA TYR A 384 2.85 8.92 -20.72
C TYR A 384 2.64 10.12 -21.65
N ASP A 385 2.94 11.34 -21.19
CA ASP A 385 2.98 12.55 -22.01
C ASP A 385 4.38 12.74 -22.60
N VAL A 386 4.45 13.26 -23.84
CA VAL A 386 5.73 13.54 -24.53
C VAL A 386 6.50 14.66 -23.83
N THR A 387 7.85 14.62 -23.88
CA THR A 387 8.71 15.68 -23.34
C THR A 387 8.73 16.88 -24.29
N LYS A 388 8.78 16.64 -25.61
CA LYS A 388 8.63 17.67 -26.67
C LYS A 388 7.84 17.12 -27.83
N GLY A 389 7.32 18.02 -28.66
CA GLY A 389 6.49 17.67 -29.80
C GLY A 389 5.05 17.34 -29.41
N ASN A 390 4.37 16.60 -30.28
CA ASN A 390 3.02 16.11 -30.02
C ASN A 390 2.76 14.76 -30.71
N VAL A 391 1.85 13.99 -30.11
CA VAL A 391 1.24 12.80 -30.72
C VAL A 391 -0.22 13.11 -30.97
N GLN A 392 -0.69 12.85 -32.20
CA GLN A 392 -2.09 13.05 -32.58
C GLN A 392 -2.72 11.72 -32.93
N VAL A 393 -4.01 11.58 -32.60
CA VAL A 393 -4.88 10.47 -32.98
C VAL A 393 -6.12 11.07 -33.64
N GLY A 394 -6.50 10.63 -34.85
CA GLY A 394 -7.62 11.22 -35.56
C GLY A 394 -7.45 12.72 -35.79
N GLY A 395 -6.22 13.22 -35.98
CA GLY A 395 -5.87 14.63 -36.18
C GLY A 395 -5.91 15.53 -34.93
N VAL A 396 -6.14 14.97 -33.74
CA VAL A 396 -6.21 15.73 -32.47
C VAL A 396 -5.09 15.26 -31.53
N ASP A 397 -4.38 16.22 -30.91
CA ASP A 397 -3.35 15.91 -29.91
C ASP A 397 -3.94 15.07 -28.75
N VAL A 398 -3.28 13.98 -28.39
CA VAL A 398 -3.73 13.05 -27.34
C VAL A 398 -3.97 13.73 -26.00
N ARG A 399 -3.27 14.86 -25.72
CA ARG A 399 -3.43 15.67 -24.51
C ARG A 399 -4.73 16.48 -24.47
N ASN A 400 -5.45 16.57 -25.60
CA ASN A 400 -6.72 17.30 -25.70
C ASN A 400 -7.94 16.38 -25.63
N TYR A 401 -7.75 15.07 -25.61
CA TYR A 401 -8.83 14.11 -25.41
C TYR A 401 -9.19 13.94 -23.94
N ASN A 402 -10.47 13.58 -23.68
CA ASN A 402 -10.81 12.87 -22.46
C ASN A 402 -10.11 11.49 -22.47
N LEU A 403 -9.42 11.15 -21.37
CA LEU A 403 -8.58 9.94 -21.29
C LEU A 403 -9.38 8.66 -21.48
N GLU A 404 -10.58 8.59 -20.92
CA GLU A 404 -11.46 7.43 -21.05
C GLU A 404 -11.84 7.21 -22.52
N VAL A 405 -12.30 8.27 -23.18
CA VAL A 405 -12.68 8.24 -24.60
C VAL A 405 -11.52 7.84 -25.49
N LEU A 406 -10.32 8.39 -25.27
CA LEU A 406 -9.14 8.00 -26.05
C LEU A 406 -8.80 6.52 -25.84
N ARG A 407 -8.75 6.08 -24.59
CA ARG A 407 -8.39 4.70 -24.23
C ARG A 407 -9.48 3.69 -24.59
N ASP A 408 -10.72 4.12 -24.79
CA ASP A 408 -11.77 3.26 -25.34
C ASP A 408 -11.58 2.99 -26.82
N GLN A 409 -11.00 3.94 -27.55
CA GLN A 409 -10.74 3.79 -28.97
C GLN A 409 -9.35 3.24 -29.30
N VAL A 410 -8.43 3.19 -28.32
CA VAL A 410 -7.08 2.66 -28.46
C VAL A 410 -6.92 1.48 -27.49
N SER A 411 -7.02 0.27 -28.00
CA SER A 411 -6.76 -0.95 -27.21
C SER A 411 -5.31 -1.36 -27.33
N MET A 412 -4.71 -1.76 -26.21
CA MET A 412 -3.32 -2.21 -26.16
C MET A 412 -3.20 -3.54 -25.44
N VAL A 413 -2.55 -4.51 -26.09
CA VAL A 413 -2.08 -5.74 -25.44
C VAL A 413 -0.61 -5.53 -25.08
N LEU A 414 -0.34 -5.48 -23.77
CA LEU A 414 0.98 -5.20 -23.22
C LEU A 414 1.90 -6.42 -23.36
N GLN A 415 3.20 -6.21 -23.42
CA GLN A 415 4.22 -7.27 -23.45
C GLN A 415 4.06 -8.25 -22.28
N LYS A 416 3.80 -7.75 -21.07
CA LYS A 416 3.49 -8.58 -19.90
C LYS A 416 1.99 -8.83 -19.83
N ASN A 417 1.55 -9.95 -20.35
CA ASN A 417 0.15 -10.35 -20.34
C ASN A 417 -0.31 -10.75 -18.93
N VAL A 418 -1.36 -10.11 -18.42
CA VAL A 418 -1.92 -10.37 -17.10
C VAL A 418 -3.40 -10.70 -17.20
N LEU A 419 -3.79 -11.84 -16.59
CA LEU A 419 -5.18 -12.21 -16.37
C LEU A 419 -5.53 -12.06 -14.89
N PHE A 420 -6.77 -11.68 -14.63
CA PHE A 420 -7.30 -11.52 -13.27
C PHE A 420 -7.93 -12.82 -12.78
N SER A 421 -8.04 -12.97 -11.48
CA SER A 421 -8.83 -14.05 -10.89
C SER A 421 -10.29 -13.90 -11.27
N GLY A 422 -10.90 -14.95 -11.78
CA GLY A 422 -12.27 -14.97 -12.29
C GLY A 422 -12.42 -15.96 -13.45
N SER A 423 -13.60 -16.05 -14.03
CA SER A 423 -13.81 -16.90 -15.21
C SER A 423 -13.11 -16.35 -16.45
N ILE A 424 -13.01 -17.17 -17.50
CA ILE A 424 -12.54 -16.69 -18.82
C ILE A 424 -13.52 -15.62 -19.32
N TYR A 425 -14.84 -15.79 -19.17
CA TYR A 425 -15.83 -14.76 -19.50
C TYR A 425 -15.53 -13.43 -18.80
N ASP A 426 -15.29 -13.45 -17.50
CA ASP A 426 -14.98 -12.22 -16.74
C ASP A 426 -13.73 -11.54 -17.27
N ASN A 427 -12.69 -12.33 -17.58
CA ASN A 427 -11.45 -11.81 -18.13
C ASN A 427 -11.59 -11.15 -19.49
N ILE A 428 -12.41 -11.72 -20.38
CA ILE A 428 -12.66 -11.13 -21.71
C ILE A 428 -13.56 -9.90 -21.61
N ARG A 429 -14.58 -9.93 -20.75
CA ARG A 429 -15.51 -8.81 -20.50
C ARG A 429 -14.87 -7.56 -19.89
N TRP A 430 -13.60 -7.61 -19.51
CA TRP A 430 -12.84 -6.38 -19.24
C TRP A 430 -12.75 -5.44 -20.45
N GLY A 431 -12.94 -5.96 -21.65
CA GLY A 431 -13.04 -5.14 -22.88
C GLY A 431 -14.38 -4.44 -23.02
N ASP A 432 -15.48 -5.11 -22.62
CA ASP A 432 -16.86 -4.60 -22.60
C ASP A 432 -17.67 -5.45 -21.60
N GLU A 433 -18.03 -4.87 -20.45
CA GLU A 433 -18.74 -5.57 -19.37
C GLU A 433 -20.16 -6.03 -19.76
N HIS A 434 -20.76 -5.37 -20.75
CA HIS A 434 -22.11 -5.66 -21.25
C HIS A 434 -22.13 -6.62 -22.47
N ALA A 435 -20.96 -7.07 -22.91
CA ALA A 435 -20.87 -7.95 -24.08
C ALA A 435 -21.62 -9.27 -23.87
N SER A 436 -22.33 -9.69 -24.92
CA SER A 436 -23.01 -10.98 -24.95
C SER A 436 -21.99 -12.15 -24.97
N GLU A 437 -22.44 -13.35 -24.60
CA GLU A 437 -21.61 -14.54 -24.75
C GLU A 437 -21.19 -14.80 -26.19
N GLU A 438 -22.07 -14.46 -27.14
CA GLU A 438 -21.82 -14.60 -28.56
C GLU A 438 -20.69 -13.65 -29.03
N ASP A 439 -20.67 -12.39 -28.55
CA ASP A 439 -19.58 -11.45 -28.80
C ASP A 439 -18.27 -11.94 -28.23
N VAL A 440 -18.27 -12.46 -27.00
CA VAL A 440 -17.08 -13.03 -26.36
C VAL A 440 -16.55 -14.23 -27.15
N ARG A 441 -17.43 -15.16 -27.54
CA ARG A 441 -17.03 -16.32 -28.39
C ARG A 441 -16.47 -15.86 -29.73
N ARG A 442 -17.10 -14.87 -30.37
CA ARG A 442 -16.64 -14.31 -31.64
C ARG A 442 -15.21 -13.79 -31.54
N VAL A 443 -14.91 -12.94 -30.56
CA VAL A 443 -13.54 -12.39 -30.41
C VAL A 443 -12.52 -13.46 -29.99
N CYS A 444 -12.94 -14.49 -29.25
CA CYS A 444 -12.09 -15.62 -28.92
C CYS A 444 -11.76 -16.45 -30.17
N LYS A 445 -12.68 -16.60 -31.14
CA LYS A 445 -12.40 -17.22 -32.43
C LYS A 445 -11.40 -16.39 -33.23
N LEU A 446 -11.56 -15.08 -33.31
CA LEU A 446 -10.62 -14.17 -33.97
C LEU A 446 -9.21 -14.27 -33.38
N ALA A 447 -9.12 -14.33 -32.04
CA ALA A 447 -7.85 -14.49 -31.31
C ALA A 447 -7.33 -15.95 -31.29
N GLN A 448 -7.97 -16.90 -31.99
CA GLN A 448 -7.64 -18.33 -31.97
C GLN A 448 -7.66 -18.92 -30.55
N ALA A 449 -8.52 -18.39 -29.65
CA ALA A 449 -8.64 -18.84 -28.28
C ALA A 449 -9.79 -19.84 -28.06
N ASP A 450 -10.85 -19.80 -28.88
CA ASP A 450 -12.06 -20.62 -28.75
C ASP A 450 -11.77 -22.12 -28.72
N GLY A 451 -10.81 -22.58 -29.54
CA GLY A 451 -10.43 -24.00 -29.63
C GLY A 451 -10.00 -24.55 -28.26
N PHE A 452 -8.97 -23.97 -27.64
CA PHE A 452 -8.48 -24.48 -26.36
C PHE A 452 -9.43 -24.17 -25.18
N VAL A 453 -10.20 -23.07 -25.26
CA VAL A 453 -11.17 -22.76 -24.22
C VAL A 453 -12.28 -23.80 -24.20
N SER A 454 -12.72 -24.26 -25.37
CA SER A 454 -13.76 -25.30 -25.49
C SER A 454 -13.29 -26.70 -25.02
N GLU A 455 -11.96 -26.93 -24.96
CA GLU A 455 -11.38 -28.16 -24.43
C GLU A 455 -11.30 -28.18 -22.89
N PHE A 456 -11.43 -27.05 -22.21
CA PHE A 456 -11.49 -27.03 -20.75
C PHE A 456 -12.80 -27.67 -20.23
N PRO A 457 -12.76 -28.39 -19.09
CA PRO A 457 -13.94 -29.02 -18.52
C PRO A 457 -15.14 -28.08 -18.34
N ASP A 458 -14.87 -26.83 -17.93
CA ASP A 458 -15.89 -25.80 -17.68
C ASP A 458 -15.96 -24.77 -18.82
N GLY A 459 -15.26 -25.01 -19.95
CA GLY A 459 -15.24 -24.10 -21.09
C GLY A 459 -14.89 -22.67 -20.70
N TYR A 460 -15.75 -21.72 -21.07
CA TYR A 460 -15.57 -20.29 -20.76
C TYR A 460 -15.77 -19.93 -19.29
N ASP A 461 -16.43 -20.79 -18.49
CA ASP A 461 -16.58 -20.62 -17.04
C ASP A 461 -15.36 -21.12 -16.26
N THR A 462 -14.35 -21.66 -16.96
CA THR A 462 -13.08 -22.07 -16.34
C THR A 462 -12.46 -20.91 -15.56
N MET A 463 -12.17 -21.19 -14.28
CA MET A 463 -11.58 -20.19 -13.37
C MET A 463 -10.10 -19.98 -13.66
N ILE A 464 -9.73 -18.76 -13.92
CA ILE A 464 -8.35 -18.29 -14.02
C ILE A 464 -7.87 -17.87 -12.62
N VAL A 465 -6.70 -18.37 -12.21
CA VAL A 465 -6.06 -17.93 -10.96
C VAL A 465 -5.31 -16.63 -11.17
N GLN A 466 -4.96 -15.95 -10.09
CA GLN A 466 -4.24 -14.67 -10.12
C GLN A 466 -3.01 -14.72 -11.03
N GLY A 467 -2.93 -13.78 -11.97
CA GLY A 467 -1.85 -13.70 -12.97
C GLY A 467 -1.94 -14.74 -14.10
N GLY A 468 -2.98 -15.58 -14.15
CA GLY A 468 -3.16 -16.60 -15.18
C GLY A 468 -2.14 -17.73 -15.10
N ASN A 469 -1.72 -18.15 -13.90
CA ASN A 469 -0.68 -19.17 -13.72
C ASN A 469 -1.14 -20.59 -14.04
N ASN A 470 -2.42 -20.79 -14.26
CA ASN A 470 -3.02 -22.07 -14.68
C ASN A 470 -3.26 -22.19 -16.18
N VAL A 471 -2.81 -21.23 -16.97
CA VAL A 471 -2.85 -21.27 -18.45
C VAL A 471 -1.46 -21.03 -19.03
N SER A 472 -1.19 -21.57 -20.22
CA SER A 472 0.11 -21.41 -20.90
C SER A 472 0.32 -19.95 -21.35
N GLY A 473 1.58 -19.57 -21.63
CA GLY A 473 1.91 -18.23 -22.12
C GLY A 473 1.15 -17.86 -23.40
N GLY A 474 1.09 -18.75 -24.38
CA GLY A 474 0.36 -18.53 -25.63
C GLY A 474 -1.17 -18.49 -25.45
N GLN A 475 -1.73 -19.28 -24.52
CA GLN A 475 -3.15 -19.20 -24.16
C GLN A 475 -3.46 -17.84 -23.51
N LYS A 476 -2.61 -17.39 -22.58
CA LYS A 476 -2.73 -16.08 -21.92
C LYS A 476 -2.69 -14.92 -22.92
N GLN A 477 -1.75 -14.96 -23.88
CA GLN A 477 -1.65 -13.95 -24.93
C GLN A 477 -2.93 -13.89 -25.77
N ARG A 478 -3.44 -15.04 -26.24
CA ARG A 478 -4.67 -15.10 -27.04
C ARG A 478 -5.90 -14.59 -26.28
N LEU A 479 -6.03 -14.86 -24.98
CA LEU A 479 -7.09 -14.30 -24.15
C LEU A 479 -6.95 -12.78 -23.98
N CYS A 480 -5.74 -12.25 -23.84
CA CYS A 480 -5.51 -10.79 -23.79
C CYS A 480 -5.81 -10.12 -25.14
N ILE A 481 -5.52 -10.77 -26.26
CA ILE A 481 -5.91 -10.30 -27.62
C ILE A 481 -7.44 -10.29 -27.74
N ALA A 482 -8.14 -11.35 -27.33
CA ALA A 482 -9.60 -11.41 -27.35
C ALA A 482 -10.22 -10.28 -26.50
N ARG A 483 -9.69 -10.01 -25.31
CA ARG A 483 -10.08 -8.87 -24.46
C ARG A 483 -9.97 -7.55 -25.20
N ALA A 484 -8.84 -7.30 -25.88
CA ALA A 484 -8.59 -6.07 -26.61
C ALA A 484 -9.52 -5.91 -27.81
N LEU A 485 -9.84 -6.99 -28.52
CA LEU A 485 -10.76 -7.02 -29.66
C LEU A 485 -12.22 -6.76 -29.26
N LEU A 486 -12.63 -7.21 -28.07
CA LEU A 486 -14.00 -7.02 -27.58
C LEU A 486 -14.37 -5.55 -27.46
N LYS A 487 -13.41 -4.70 -27.20
CA LYS A 487 -13.56 -3.24 -27.12
C LYS A 487 -13.93 -2.59 -28.45
N LYS A 488 -13.77 -3.30 -29.59
CA LYS A 488 -14.01 -2.81 -30.96
C LYS A 488 -13.26 -1.49 -31.24
N PRO A 489 -11.94 -1.43 -30.98
CA PRO A 489 -11.17 -0.19 -31.03
C PRO A 489 -10.93 0.30 -32.46
N LYS A 490 -10.66 1.62 -32.61
CA LYS A 490 -10.15 2.19 -33.87
C LYS A 490 -8.67 1.91 -34.07
N ILE A 491 -7.91 1.74 -32.97
CA ILE A 491 -6.49 1.41 -32.97
C ILE A 491 -6.26 0.23 -32.05
N LEU A 492 -5.64 -0.84 -32.59
CA LEU A 492 -5.22 -2.02 -31.84
C LEU A 492 -3.69 -2.10 -31.80
N ILE A 493 -3.10 -2.09 -30.62
CA ILE A 493 -1.67 -2.18 -30.40
C ILE A 493 -1.33 -3.54 -29.79
N LEU A 494 -0.41 -4.27 -30.41
CA LEU A 494 0.11 -5.56 -29.97
C LEU A 494 1.60 -5.39 -29.66
N ASP A 495 1.94 -5.24 -28.37
CA ASP A 495 3.33 -5.08 -27.93
C ASP A 495 3.92 -6.45 -27.60
N ASP A 496 4.65 -7.03 -28.57
CA ASP A 496 5.29 -8.38 -28.49
C ASP A 496 4.31 -9.48 -28.04
N SER A 497 3.03 -9.32 -28.43
CA SER A 497 1.91 -10.10 -27.88
C SER A 497 1.69 -11.42 -28.61
N THR A 498 2.52 -11.79 -29.58
CA THR A 498 2.46 -13.07 -30.30
C THR A 498 3.74 -13.89 -30.15
N SER A 499 4.71 -13.42 -29.37
CA SER A 499 6.02 -14.10 -29.22
C SER A 499 5.93 -15.50 -28.60
N ALA A 500 4.94 -15.77 -27.75
CA ALA A 500 4.69 -17.09 -27.16
C ALA A 500 3.64 -17.91 -27.93
N VAL A 501 3.15 -17.38 -29.06
CA VAL A 501 2.23 -18.08 -29.96
C VAL A 501 3.03 -18.72 -31.10
N ASP A 502 2.65 -19.91 -31.52
CA ASP A 502 3.29 -20.59 -32.68
C ASP A 502 3.01 -19.83 -33.99
N THR A 503 3.91 -20.00 -34.97
CA THR A 503 3.89 -19.25 -36.22
C THR A 503 2.59 -19.46 -37.02
N ARG A 504 2.00 -20.66 -36.96
CA ARG A 504 0.76 -20.99 -37.68
C ARG A 504 -0.42 -20.23 -37.04
N THR A 505 -0.53 -20.25 -35.72
CA THR A 505 -1.58 -19.54 -34.97
C THR A 505 -1.44 -18.02 -35.15
N ASP A 506 -0.21 -17.47 -35.12
CA ASP A 506 0.04 -16.04 -35.37
C ASP A 506 -0.44 -15.64 -36.79
N ALA A 507 -0.14 -16.43 -37.82
CA ALA A 507 -0.62 -16.18 -39.18
C ALA A 507 -2.15 -16.21 -39.29
N LEU A 508 -2.84 -17.11 -38.55
CA LEU A 508 -4.30 -17.17 -38.51
C LEU A 508 -4.90 -15.93 -37.82
N ILE A 509 -4.30 -15.47 -36.74
CA ILE A 509 -4.72 -14.24 -36.03
C ILE A 509 -4.58 -13.03 -36.97
N ARG A 510 -3.43 -12.89 -37.67
CA ARG A 510 -3.22 -11.78 -38.61
C ARG A 510 -4.19 -11.84 -39.80
N LYS A 511 -4.49 -13.05 -40.31
CA LYS A 511 -5.50 -13.25 -41.34
C LYS A 511 -6.88 -12.77 -40.85
N ALA A 512 -7.29 -13.19 -39.64
CA ALA A 512 -8.55 -12.77 -39.04
C ALA A 512 -8.62 -11.25 -38.89
N PHE A 513 -7.52 -10.58 -38.51
CA PHE A 513 -7.48 -9.12 -38.42
C PHE A 513 -7.69 -8.42 -39.75
N ARG A 514 -7.17 -8.97 -40.87
CA ARG A 514 -7.38 -8.41 -42.22
C ARG A 514 -8.82 -8.55 -42.69
N GLU A 515 -9.42 -9.70 -42.42
CA GLU A 515 -10.76 -10.04 -42.90
C GLU A 515 -11.88 -9.39 -42.04
N GLU A 516 -11.75 -9.43 -40.71
CA GLU A 516 -12.82 -9.11 -39.78
C GLU A 516 -12.76 -7.69 -39.21
N ILE A 517 -11.57 -7.07 -39.16
CA ILE A 517 -11.37 -5.72 -38.65
C ILE A 517 -10.52 -4.83 -39.58
N PRO A 518 -10.88 -4.75 -40.89
CA PRO A 518 -10.06 -4.05 -41.90
C PRO A 518 -9.92 -2.56 -41.59
N ASN A 519 -10.92 -1.92 -40.98
CA ASN A 519 -10.94 -0.49 -40.69
C ASN A 519 -10.20 -0.11 -39.39
N THR A 520 -9.79 -1.08 -38.57
CA THR A 520 -8.99 -0.84 -37.38
C THR A 520 -7.52 -0.67 -37.76
N THR A 521 -6.86 0.37 -37.29
CA THR A 521 -5.40 0.54 -37.42
C THR A 521 -4.72 -0.46 -36.47
N LYS A 522 -3.82 -1.29 -37.00
CA LYS A 522 -3.12 -2.33 -36.24
C LYS A 522 -1.64 -1.99 -36.14
N ILE A 523 -1.11 -1.92 -34.93
CA ILE A 523 0.31 -1.71 -34.68
C ILE A 523 0.86 -2.97 -34.01
N ILE A 524 1.79 -3.64 -34.67
CA ILE A 524 2.36 -4.91 -34.23
C ILE A 524 3.85 -4.73 -33.97
N ILE A 525 4.25 -4.73 -32.71
CA ILE A 525 5.65 -4.86 -32.34
C ILE A 525 6.00 -6.34 -32.36
N ALA A 526 6.94 -6.71 -33.19
CA ALA A 526 7.36 -8.10 -33.33
C ALA A 526 8.89 -8.24 -33.22
N GLN A 527 9.31 -9.38 -32.70
CA GLN A 527 10.70 -9.82 -32.72
C GLN A 527 10.98 -10.66 -33.98
N ARG A 528 9.92 -11.28 -34.57
CA ARG A 528 10.00 -12.09 -35.80
C ARG A 528 9.57 -11.25 -36.99
N VAL A 529 10.42 -11.22 -38.02
CA VAL A 529 10.09 -10.55 -39.28
C VAL A 529 8.85 -11.13 -39.92
N SER A 530 8.67 -12.45 -39.85
CA SER A 530 7.50 -13.16 -40.40
C SER A 530 6.16 -12.70 -39.83
N SER A 531 6.15 -12.05 -38.67
CA SER A 531 4.92 -11.49 -38.08
C SER A 531 4.52 -10.12 -38.63
N ILE A 532 5.42 -9.45 -39.38
CA ILE A 532 5.22 -8.07 -39.87
C ILE A 532 5.57 -7.91 -41.37
N GLU A 533 6.08 -8.96 -42.05
CA GLU A 533 6.53 -8.85 -43.42
C GLU A 533 5.41 -8.47 -44.42
N ASP A 534 4.16 -8.80 -44.06
CA ASP A 534 2.95 -8.50 -44.84
C ASP A 534 2.22 -7.24 -44.35
N ALA A 535 2.88 -6.40 -43.50
CA ALA A 535 2.36 -5.12 -43.07
C ALA A 535 2.40 -4.06 -44.18
N ASP A 536 1.42 -3.17 -44.20
CA ASP A 536 1.36 -2.05 -45.14
C ASP A 536 2.54 -1.09 -44.98
N GLN A 537 3.07 -1.00 -43.76
CA GLN A 537 4.21 -0.16 -43.42
C GLN A 537 5.01 -0.84 -42.29
N ILE A 538 6.31 -0.82 -42.40
CA ILE A 538 7.23 -1.29 -41.35
C ILE A 538 8.09 -0.12 -40.89
N ILE A 539 8.22 0.04 -39.58
CA ILE A 539 9.04 1.04 -38.93
C ILE A 539 10.23 0.35 -38.27
N VAL A 540 11.42 0.74 -38.67
CA VAL A 540 12.68 0.28 -38.05
C VAL A 540 13.12 1.30 -37.04
N LEU A 541 13.21 0.90 -35.77
CA LEU A 541 13.66 1.75 -34.65
C LEU A 541 15.07 1.34 -34.21
N ASP A 542 15.94 2.33 -34.08
CA ASP A 542 17.28 2.17 -33.54
C ASP A 542 17.66 3.33 -32.62
N ASP A 543 18.14 3.01 -31.43
CA ASP A 543 18.51 3.98 -30.36
C ASP A 543 17.52 5.15 -30.18
N GLY A 544 16.22 4.83 -30.19
CA GLY A 544 15.14 5.81 -30.01
C GLY A 544 14.85 6.71 -31.22
N LYS A 545 15.39 6.40 -32.39
CA LYS A 545 15.15 7.10 -33.65
C LYS A 545 14.52 6.18 -34.70
N ILE A 546 13.81 6.77 -35.63
CA ILE A 546 13.35 6.07 -36.81
C ILE A 546 14.53 5.90 -37.78
N ALA A 547 15.00 4.67 -37.93
CA ALA A 547 16.08 4.31 -38.86
C ALA A 547 15.58 4.01 -40.28
N GLY A 548 14.29 3.70 -40.44
CA GLY A 548 13.67 3.46 -41.75
C GLY A 548 12.18 3.25 -41.66
N VAL A 549 11.48 3.60 -42.74
CA VAL A 549 10.03 3.38 -42.91
C VAL A 549 9.76 2.96 -44.32
N GLY A 550 9.02 1.90 -44.54
CA GLY A 550 8.65 1.38 -45.87
C GLY A 550 8.00 0.02 -45.80
N THR A 551 7.76 -0.58 -46.95
CA THR A 551 7.35 -1.99 -47.04
C THR A 551 8.54 -2.93 -46.82
N SER A 552 8.28 -4.22 -46.56
CA SER A 552 9.36 -5.22 -46.42
C SER A 552 10.31 -5.24 -47.61
N GLU A 553 9.80 -5.17 -48.82
CA GLU A 553 10.61 -5.17 -50.04
C GLU A 553 11.50 -3.92 -50.20
N GLU A 554 10.97 -2.75 -49.81
CA GLU A 554 11.71 -1.49 -49.83
C GLU A 554 12.82 -1.48 -48.77
N LEU A 555 12.52 -1.92 -47.57
CA LEU A 555 13.48 -1.95 -46.45
C LEU A 555 14.60 -2.97 -46.67
N LEU A 556 14.31 -4.12 -47.31
CA LEU A 556 15.35 -5.08 -47.70
C LEU A 556 16.40 -4.47 -48.65
N LYS A 557 16.00 -3.46 -49.45
CA LYS A 557 16.90 -2.79 -50.39
C LYS A 557 17.61 -1.57 -49.75
N THR A 558 16.95 -0.87 -48.83
CA THR A 558 17.36 0.45 -48.38
C THR A 558 17.83 0.52 -46.92
N ASN A 559 17.53 -0.50 -46.09
CA ASN A 559 17.83 -0.48 -44.67
C ASN A 559 18.65 -1.68 -44.24
N ASP A 560 19.90 -1.44 -43.83
CA ASP A 560 20.83 -2.49 -43.44
C ASP A 560 20.39 -3.24 -42.17
N ILE A 561 19.81 -2.55 -41.20
CA ILE A 561 19.34 -3.12 -39.94
C ILE A 561 18.19 -4.12 -40.21
N TYR A 562 17.23 -3.73 -41.06
CA TYR A 562 16.12 -4.60 -41.40
C TYR A 562 16.61 -5.83 -42.19
N ARG A 563 17.52 -5.64 -43.14
CA ARG A 563 18.10 -6.70 -43.93
C ARG A 563 18.86 -7.72 -43.08
N GLU A 564 19.69 -7.24 -42.15
CA GLU A 564 20.45 -8.09 -41.22
C GLU A 564 19.52 -8.97 -40.38
N VAL A 565 18.47 -8.35 -39.79
CA VAL A 565 17.47 -9.09 -38.98
C VAL A 565 16.71 -10.10 -39.84
N TYR A 566 16.30 -9.71 -41.05
CA TYR A 566 15.62 -10.61 -41.98
C TYR A 566 16.49 -11.81 -42.36
N GLU A 567 17.72 -11.56 -42.81
CA GLU A 567 18.65 -12.62 -43.23
C GLU A 567 19.02 -13.55 -42.07
N SER A 568 19.23 -13.02 -40.87
CA SER A 568 19.53 -13.84 -39.68
C SER A 568 18.40 -14.81 -39.33
N GLN A 569 17.14 -14.40 -39.54
CA GLN A 569 15.97 -15.24 -39.25
C GLN A 569 15.63 -16.21 -40.38
N VAL A 570 15.85 -15.84 -41.63
CA VAL A 570 15.61 -16.73 -42.81
C VAL A 570 16.72 -17.78 -42.94
N LYS A 571 18.00 -17.39 -42.73
CA LYS A 571 19.13 -18.34 -42.77
C LYS A 571 19.18 -19.27 -41.58
N GLY A 572 18.78 -18.81 -40.39
CA GLY A 572 18.71 -19.63 -39.16
C GLY A 572 17.55 -20.64 -39.13
N GLY A 573 16.56 -20.52 -40.02
CA GLY A 573 15.46 -21.48 -40.17
C GLY A 573 15.70 -22.59 -41.21
N GLY A 574 16.86 -22.61 -41.88
CA GLY A 574 17.19 -23.57 -42.93
C GLY A 574 18.09 -24.74 -42.52
N ASP A 575 18.58 -24.77 -41.30
CA ASP A 575 19.49 -25.82 -40.82
C ASP A 575 18.82 -26.90 -39.92
N ASP A 576 17.49 -26.85 -39.75
CA ASP A 576 16.70 -27.83 -38.96
C ASP A 576 15.66 -28.58 -39.85
N GLU A 577 16.05 -29.07 -41.05
CA GLU A 577 15.34 -30.13 -41.81
C GLU A 577 16.13 -31.43 -41.85
#